data_7064989190981e98b3235d9adbaae085
#
_entry.id   7064989190981e98b3235d9adbaae085
#
_cell.length_a   1.000
_cell.length_b   1.000
_cell.length_c   1.000
_cell.angle_alpha   90.00
_cell.angle_beta   90.00
_cell.angle_gamma   90.00
#
_symmetry.space_group_name_H-M   'P 1'
#
loop_
_entity.id
_entity.type
_entity.pdbx_description
1 polymer ?
#
loop_
_entity_poly.entity_id
_entity_poly.type
_entity_poly.pdbx_seq_one_letter_code
_entity_poly.pdbx_strand_id
1 'polypeptide(L)'
;KWYLNSRYDTAFAAAVYAGRYQIRTYGTYFVFGFSDGRHVREFLKKCDDTNHIVICEPSVEIFEECCEQSDISDILEDKRVRFYIPDVTDSIEDIMKKNLQYSDFTFTEFCILPGYDILFHEECEEFQNLIIERLRDEAVKKGTSLSFQRVIPRNTLYNMRHTIRTRNIGQIREALEECPLEDIPAVIVCAGPSLDKNIQELKKIQGRALIIVVDAALRA
;
A
#
# COMPACT_ATOMS: atom_id res chain seq x y z
N LYS A 1 -26.04 18.09 -19.89
CA LYS A 1 -26.60 17.26 -18.83
C LYS A 1 -26.10 15.85 -19.09
N TRP A 2 -25.28 15.32 -18.21
CA TRP A 2 -24.75 13.96 -18.28
C TRP A 2 -25.63 13.02 -17.48
N TYR A 3 -25.68 11.76 -17.87
CA TYR A 3 -26.39 10.70 -17.17
C TYR A 3 -25.38 9.61 -16.84
N LEU A 4 -25.24 9.29 -15.57
CA LEU A 4 -24.34 8.24 -15.08
C LEU A 4 -24.83 6.84 -15.48
N ASN A 5 -26.12 6.68 -15.71
CA ASN A 5 -26.74 5.42 -16.06
C ASN A 5 -27.48 5.50 -17.39
N SER A 6 -27.65 4.36 -18.05
CA SER A 6 -28.45 4.24 -19.25
C SER A 6 -29.90 4.71 -19.00
N ARG A 7 -30.44 5.52 -19.90
CA ARG A 7 -31.83 5.97 -19.83
C ARG A 7 -32.84 4.92 -20.34
N TYR A 8 -32.36 3.88 -21.01
CA TYR A 8 -33.21 2.91 -21.70
C TYR A 8 -33.28 1.59 -20.94
N ASP A 9 -32.13 0.99 -20.65
CA ASP A 9 -32.03 -0.28 -19.94
C ASP A 9 -30.80 -0.29 -19.08
N THR A 10 -31.00 -0.03 -17.80
CA THR A 10 -29.92 0.02 -16.80
C THR A 10 -29.38 -1.36 -16.45
N ALA A 11 -30.24 -2.39 -16.48
CA ALA A 11 -29.84 -3.77 -16.19
C ALA A 11 -28.94 -4.33 -17.28
N PHE A 12 -29.33 -4.11 -18.56
CA PHE A 12 -28.51 -4.50 -19.68
C PHE A 12 -27.18 -3.77 -19.72
N ALA A 13 -27.15 -2.46 -19.43
CA ALA A 13 -25.93 -1.68 -19.36
C ALA A 13 -24.97 -2.22 -18.28
N ALA A 14 -25.49 -2.57 -17.11
CA ALA A 14 -24.71 -3.15 -16.03
C ALA A 14 -24.15 -4.54 -16.40
N ALA A 15 -24.95 -5.39 -17.05
CA ALA A 15 -24.48 -6.69 -17.52
C ALA A 15 -23.39 -6.57 -18.60
N VAL A 16 -23.54 -5.62 -19.54
CA VAL A 16 -22.51 -5.31 -20.55
C VAL A 16 -21.22 -4.83 -19.90
N TYR A 17 -21.32 -3.94 -18.92
CA TYR A 17 -20.15 -3.49 -18.16
C TYR A 17 -19.41 -4.66 -17.51
N ALA A 18 -20.12 -5.46 -16.71
CA ALA A 18 -19.52 -6.63 -16.06
C ALA A 18 -18.97 -7.65 -17.09
N GLY A 19 -19.56 -7.72 -18.28
CA GLY A 19 -19.09 -8.57 -19.39
C GLY A 19 -17.75 -8.17 -19.99
N ARG A 20 -17.31 -6.93 -19.84
CA ARG A 20 -16.04 -6.43 -20.39
C ARG A 20 -14.81 -6.99 -19.69
N TYR A 21 -14.95 -7.37 -18.42
CA TYR A 21 -13.84 -7.76 -17.57
C TYR A 21 -13.77 -9.27 -17.40
N GLN A 22 -12.53 -9.79 -17.45
CA GLN A 22 -12.28 -11.21 -17.24
C GLN A 22 -11.90 -11.44 -15.76
N ILE A 23 -12.83 -12.04 -15.01
CA ILE A 23 -12.58 -12.35 -13.62
C ILE A 23 -11.67 -13.58 -13.51
N ARG A 24 -10.63 -13.46 -12.69
CA ARG A 24 -9.65 -14.51 -12.40
C ARG A 24 -9.63 -14.77 -10.91
N THR A 25 -9.45 -16.03 -10.53
CA THR A 25 -9.21 -16.44 -9.14
C THR A 25 -8.02 -15.68 -8.56
N TYR A 26 -8.15 -15.21 -7.34
CA TYR A 26 -7.18 -14.34 -6.63
C TYR A 26 -6.89 -13.00 -7.36
N GLY A 27 -7.82 -12.53 -8.16
CA GLY A 27 -7.71 -11.22 -8.81
C GLY A 27 -8.11 -10.08 -7.90
N THR A 28 -7.40 -8.95 -8.04
CA THR A 28 -7.74 -7.68 -7.40
C THR A 28 -8.26 -6.70 -8.44
N TYR A 29 -9.41 -6.12 -8.17
CA TYR A 29 -10.10 -5.22 -9.10
C TYR A 29 -10.28 -3.86 -8.45
N PHE A 30 -9.77 -2.84 -9.11
CA PHE A 30 -9.96 -1.44 -8.73
C PHE A 30 -11.06 -0.85 -9.60
N VAL A 31 -12.21 -0.60 -9.01
CA VAL A 31 -13.40 -0.09 -9.69
C VAL A 31 -13.50 1.40 -9.42
N PHE A 32 -13.42 2.21 -10.48
CA PHE A 32 -13.59 3.66 -10.38
C PHE A 32 -15.02 4.04 -10.79
N GLY A 33 -15.75 4.60 -9.83
CA GLY A 33 -17.16 4.92 -9.87
C GLY A 33 -18.02 3.86 -9.20
N PHE A 34 -19.07 4.32 -8.51
CA PHE A 34 -20.07 3.47 -7.88
C PHE A 34 -21.49 3.75 -8.42
N SER A 35 -21.82 5.03 -8.60
CA SER A 35 -23.12 5.49 -9.06
C SER A 35 -24.27 4.95 -8.19
N ASP A 36 -25.18 4.15 -8.75
CA ASP A 36 -26.30 3.51 -8.04
C ASP A 36 -26.02 2.04 -7.61
N GLY A 37 -24.78 1.59 -7.73
CA GLY A 37 -24.33 0.26 -7.34
C GLY A 37 -24.74 -0.89 -8.27
N ARG A 38 -25.58 -0.68 -9.29
CA ARG A 38 -26.06 -1.76 -10.18
C ARG A 38 -24.93 -2.40 -10.97
N HIS A 39 -24.02 -1.60 -11.51
CA HIS A 39 -22.86 -2.10 -12.26
C HIS A 39 -21.96 -2.95 -11.37
N VAL A 40 -21.73 -2.51 -10.14
CA VAL A 40 -20.95 -3.24 -9.16
C VAL A 40 -21.62 -4.55 -8.77
N ARG A 41 -22.94 -4.57 -8.55
CA ARG A 41 -23.67 -5.81 -8.27
C ARG A 41 -23.51 -6.85 -9.38
N GLU A 42 -23.65 -6.45 -10.65
CA GLU A 42 -23.44 -7.36 -11.77
C GLU A 42 -22.00 -7.84 -11.88
N PHE A 43 -21.04 -6.98 -11.54
CA PHE A 43 -19.63 -7.36 -11.49
C PHE A 43 -19.36 -8.38 -10.35
N LEU A 44 -19.88 -8.14 -9.14
CA LEU A 44 -19.72 -9.01 -7.98
C LEU A 44 -20.32 -10.42 -8.19
N LYS A 45 -21.38 -10.56 -9.02
CA LYS A 45 -21.93 -11.88 -9.38
C LYS A 45 -20.94 -12.76 -10.13
N LYS A 46 -19.94 -12.19 -10.78
CA LYS A 46 -18.90 -12.91 -11.52
C LYS A 46 -17.69 -13.25 -10.64
N CYS A 47 -17.54 -12.56 -9.50
CA CYS A 47 -16.41 -12.71 -8.59
C CYS A 47 -16.63 -13.89 -7.63
N ASP A 48 -15.56 -14.59 -7.31
CA ASP A 48 -15.53 -15.62 -6.26
C ASP A 48 -14.98 -15.05 -4.92
N ASP A 49 -14.97 -15.88 -3.88
CA ASP A 49 -14.54 -15.48 -2.53
C ASP A 49 -13.04 -15.17 -2.42
N THR A 50 -12.26 -15.46 -3.46
CA THR A 50 -10.82 -15.16 -3.52
C THR A 50 -10.53 -13.80 -4.11
N ASN A 51 -11.53 -13.11 -4.66
CA ASN A 51 -11.35 -11.82 -5.29
C ASN A 51 -11.39 -10.68 -4.27
N HIS A 52 -10.61 -9.64 -4.54
CA HIS A 52 -10.61 -8.39 -3.80
C HIS A 52 -11.08 -7.25 -4.71
N ILE A 53 -12.04 -6.49 -4.25
CA ILE A 53 -12.61 -5.39 -5.01
C ILE A 53 -12.48 -4.11 -4.19
N VAL A 54 -11.77 -3.13 -4.73
CA VAL A 54 -11.65 -1.79 -4.14
C VAL A 54 -12.43 -0.83 -5.03
N ILE A 55 -13.47 -0.24 -4.48
CA ILE A 55 -14.35 0.69 -5.18
C ILE A 55 -13.97 2.10 -4.77
N CYS A 56 -13.64 2.94 -5.75
CA CYS A 56 -13.46 4.38 -5.56
C CYS A 56 -14.70 5.11 -6.05
N GLU A 57 -15.41 5.80 -5.18
CA GLU A 57 -16.40 6.81 -5.59
C GLU A 57 -15.81 8.19 -5.33
N PRO A 58 -15.51 8.97 -6.40
CA PRO A 58 -14.85 10.27 -6.26
C PRO A 58 -15.75 11.36 -5.67
N SER A 59 -17.09 11.20 -5.76
CA SER A 59 -18.05 12.18 -5.24
C SER A 59 -18.81 11.65 -4.05
N VAL A 60 -18.63 12.33 -2.92
CA VAL A 60 -19.37 12.06 -1.67
C VAL A 60 -20.88 12.27 -1.89
N GLU A 61 -21.26 13.30 -2.64
CA GLU A 61 -22.65 13.62 -2.91
C GLU A 61 -23.35 12.53 -3.72
N ILE A 62 -22.67 11.93 -4.70
CA ILE A 62 -23.22 10.80 -5.46
C ILE A 62 -23.38 9.59 -4.57
N PHE A 63 -22.43 9.34 -3.67
CA PHE A 63 -22.51 8.22 -2.74
C PHE A 63 -23.64 8.41 -1.73
N GLU A 64 -23.78 9.59 -1.16
CA GLU A 64 -24.88 9.94 -0.23
C GLU A 64 -26.25 9.80 -0.92
N GLU A 65 -26.42 10.37 -2.11
CA GLU A 65 -27.65 10.24 -2.89
C GLU A 65 -27.98 8.77 -3.18
N CYS A 66 -26.97 7.95 -3.49
CA CYS A 66 -27.17 6.52 -3.69
C CYS A 66 -27.67 5.82 -2.41
N CYS A 67 -27.08 6.15 -1.26
CA CYS A 67 -27.49 5.60 0.05
C CYS A 67 -28.92 6.00 0.41
N GLU A 68 -29.36 7.20 0.05
CA GLU A 68 -30.73 7.66 0.31
C GLU A 68 -31.77 6.99 -0.60
N GLN A 69 -31.39 6.71 -1.84
CA GLN A 69 -32.34 6.18 -2.86
C GLN A 69 -32.36 4.67 -2.96
N SER A 70 -31.33 3.98 -2.49
CA SER A 70 -31.14 2.54 -2.71
C SER A 70 -30.56 1.85 -1.49
N ASP A 71 -31.05 0.65 -1.19
CA ASP A 71 -30.38 -0.23 -0.25
C ASP A 71 -29.13 -0.82 -0.90
N ILE A 72 -27.98 -0.51 -0.34
CA ILE A 72 -26.66 -0.99 -0.78
C ILE A 72 -25.96 -1.83 0.29
N SER A 73 -26.69 -2.24 1.34
CA SER A 73 -26.14 -3.04 2.44
C SER A 73 -25.50 -4.34 1.96
N ASP A 74 -26.06 -4.97 0.93
CA ASP A 74 -25.51 -6.15 0.28
C ASP A 74 -24.07 -5.96 -0.25
N ILE A 75 -23.72 -4.76 -0.72
CA ILE A 75 -22.38 -4.43 -1.22
C ILE A 75 -21.47 -4.01 -0.05
N LEU A 76 -21.98 -3.23 0.90
CA LEU A 76 -21.22 -2.75 2.05
C LEU A 76 -20.80 -3.88 2.99
N GLU A 77 -21.62 -4.91 3.13
CA GLU A 77 -21.35 -6.09 3.97
C GLU A 77 -20.52 -7.17 3.24
N ASP A 78 -20.32 -7.05 1.94
CA ASP A 78 -19.53 -8.01 1.17
C ASP A 78 -18.05 -7.94 1.58
N LYS A 79 -17.55 -9.06 2.12
CA LYS A 79 -16.17 -9.15 2.63
C LYS A 79 -15.09 -8.95 1.57
N ARG A 80 -15.44 -9.12 0.29
CA ARG A 80 -14.55 -8.91 -0.85
C ARG A 80 -14.39 -7.45 -1.20
N VAL A 81 -15.33 -6.59 -0.78
CA VAL A 81 -15.44 -5.19 -1.16
C VAL A 81 -14.81 -4.27 -0.12
N ARG A 82 -14.12 -3.26 -0.57
CA ARG A 82 -13.67 -2.11 0.21
C ARG A 82 -13.99 -0.84 -0.55
N PHE A 83 -14.48 0.16 0.16
CA PHE A 83 -14.74 1.48 -0.40
C PHE A 83 -13.60 2.43 -0.08
N TYR A 84 -13.24 3.20 -1.09
CA TYR A 84 -12.45 4.40 -0.98
C TYR A 84 -13.30 5.57 -1.44
N ILE A 85 -13.63 6.47 -0.52
CA ILE A 85 -14.37 7.70 -0.77
C ILE A 85 -13.49 8.80 -0.18
N PRO A 86 -12.97 9.74 -0.99
CA PRO A 86 -12.10 10.81 -0.51
C PRO A 86 -12.73 11.54 0.68
N ASP A 87 -11.90 11.87 1.68
CA ASP A 87 -12.28 12.58 2.93
C ASP A 87 -13.31 11.86 3.85
N VAL A 88 -13.81 10.69 3.45
CA VAL A 88 -14.79 9.92 4.24
C VAL A 88 -14.20 8.62 4.77
N THR A 89 -13.45 7.89 3.95
CA THR A 89 -12.86 6.60 4.34
C THR A 89 -11.37 6.74 4.67
N ASP A 90 -10.77 5.63 5.14
CA ASP A 90 -9.29 5.52 5.24
C ASP A 90 -8.64 5.84 3.88
N SER A 91 -7.38 6.26 3.91
CA SER A 91 -6.62 6.50 2.68
C SER A 91 -6.51 5.23 1.83
N ILE A 92 -6.35 5.39 0.51
CA ILE A 92 -6.20 4.24 -0.38
C ILE A 92 -4.98 3.36 0.01
N GLU A 93 -3.90 3.98 0.49
CA GLU A 93 -2.73 3.26 0.98
C GLU A 93 -3.03 2.39 2.20
N ASP A 94 -3.84 2.91 3.13
CA ASP A 94 -4.22 2.15 4.33
C ASP A 94 -5.20 1.04 4.00
N ILE A 95 -6.14 1.28 3.09
CA ILE A 95 -7.04 0.25 2.55
C ILE A 95 -6.24 -0.87 1.91
N MET A 96 -5.26 -0.53 1.06
CA MET A 96 -4.40 -1.50 0.40
C MET A 96 -3.52 -2.26 1.40
N LYS A 97 -2.92 -1.57 2.37
CA LYS A 97 -2.06 -2.21 3.40
C LYS A 97 -2.84 -3.17 4.30
N LYS A 98 -4.07 -2.80 4.68
CA LYS A 98 -4.88 -3.60 5.60
C LYS A 98 -5.52 -4.82 4.94
N ASN A 99 -5.90 -4.68 3.67
CA ASN A 99 -6.78 -5.63 3.00
C ASN A 99 -6.13 -6.44 1.87
N LEU A 100 -5.01 -5.96 1.34
CA LEU A 100 -4.32 -6.62 0.23
C LEU A 100 -2.96 -7.12 0.69
N GLN A 101 -2.82 -8.44 0.75
CA GLN A 101 -1.56 -9.10 1.09
C GLN A 101 -0.83 -9.57 -0.17
N TYR A 102 0.38 -9.99 -0.01
CA TYR A 102 1.39 -10.27 -1.06
C TYR A 102 0.95 -11.13 -2.25
N SER A 103 -0.07 -11.99 -2.12
CA SER A 103 -0.57 -12.85 -3.19
C SER A 103 -1.49 -12.13 -4.16
N ASP A 104 -2.09 -11.03 -3.72
CA ASP A 104 -3.28 -10.45 -4.32
C ASP A 104 -2.99 -9.57 -5.52
N PHE A 105 -1.71 -9.22 -5.72
CA PHE A 105 -1.27 -8.43 -6.87
C PHE A 105 -0.82 -9.26 -8.09
N THR A 106 -1.08 -10.56 -8.09
CA THR A 106 -0.70 -11.43 -9.22
C THR A 106 -1.51 -11.12 -10.46
N PHE A 107 -2.75 -10.77 -10.29
CA PHE A 107 -3.62 -10.24 -11.34
C PHE A 107 -4.37 -9.02 -10.79
N THR A 108 -4.14 -7.89 -11.42
CA THR A 108 -4.79 -6.63 -11.06
C THR A 108 -5.39 -6.02 -12.31
N GLU A 109 -6.65 -5.61 -12.22
CA GLU A 109 -7.35 -4.96 -13.31
C GLU A 109 -8.03 -3.68 -12.83
N PHE A 110 -8.03 -2.67 -13.69
CA PHE A 110 -8.66 -1.38 -13.44
C PHE A 110 -9.98 -1.30 -14.22
N CYS A 111 -11.07 -1.11 -13.51
CA CYS A 111 -12.42 -1.14 -14.05
C CYS A 111 -13.05 0.25 -13.88
N ILE A 112 -13.44 0.90 -14.97
CA ILE A 112 -14.04 2.24 -14.91
C ILE A 112 -15.51 2.15 -15.28
N LEU A 113 -16.37 2.74 -14.46
CA LEU A 113 -17.78 2.87 -14.81
C LEU A 113 -17.95 3.80 -16.02
N PRO A 114 -18.92 3.52 -16.90
CA PRO A 114 -19.14 4.35 -18.09
C PRO A 114 -19.36 5.81 -17.73
N GLY A 115 -18.57 6.70 -18.34
CA GLY A 115 -18.68 8.14 -18.18
C GLY A 115 -17.94 8.73 -16.97
N TYR A 116 -17.46 7.92 -16.03
CA TYR A 116 -16.69 8.40 -14.88
C TYR A 116 -15.33 8.95 -15.29
N ASP A 117 -14.69 8.35 -16.27
CA ASP A 117 -13.44 8.82 -16.87
C ASP A 117 -13.53 10.21 -17.53
N ILE A 118 -14.74 10.59 -17.91
CA ILE A 118 -15.00 11.91 -18.51
C ILE A 118 -15.39 12.93 -17.44
N LEU A 119 -16.24 12.52 -16.48
CA LEU A 119 -16.79 13.40 -15.47
C LEU A 119 -15.80 13.70 -14.34
N PHE A 120 -14.96 12.74 -14.00
CA PHE A 120 -13.99 12.75 -12.93
C PHE A 120 -12.61 12.39 -13.46
N HIS A 121 -12.19 13.09 -14.52
CA HIS A 121 -10.96 12.74 -15.25
C HIS A 121 -9.71 12.86 -14.38
N GLU A 122 -9.58 13.96 -13.66
CA GLU A 122 -8.42 14.24 -12.80
C GLU A 122 -8.36 13.21 -11.65
N GLU A 123 -9.47 12.98 -10.97
CA GLU A 123 -9.57 12.00 -9.87
C GLU A 123 -9.33 10.57 -10.36
N CYS A 124 -9.75 10.24 -11.58
CA CYS A 124 -9.50 8.95 -12.20
C CYS A 124 -8.00 8.74 -12.46
N GLU A 125 -7.32 9.74 -13.00
CA GLU A 125 -5.87 9.69 -13.23
C GLU A 125 -5.11 9.62 -11.92
N GLU A 126 -5.48 10.40 -10.91
CA GLU A 126 -4.86 10.35 -9.57
C GLU A 126 -5.02 8.97 -8.94
N PHE A 127 -6.22 8.41 -8.96
CA PHE A 127 -6.47 7.07 -8.42
C PHE A 127 -5.67 5.99 -9.14
N GLN A 128 -5.58 6.04 -10.47
CA GLN A 128 -4.76 5.12 -11.26
C GLN A 128 -3.27 5.24 -10.90
N ASN A 129 -2.76 6.46 -10.81
CA ASN A 129 -1.36 6.71 -10.50
C ASN A 129 -0.98 6.20 -9.10
N LEU A 130 -1.82 6.45 -8.10
CA LEU A 130 -1.64 5.93 -6.74
C LEU A 130 -1.55 4.40 -6.72
N ILE A 131 -2.44 3.73 -7.44
CA ILE A 131 -2.44 2.27 -7.53
C ILE A 131 -1.19 1.75 -8.24
N ILE A 132 -0.82 2.35 -9.38
CA ILE A 132 0.37 1.94 -10.14
C ILE A 132 1.64 2.12 -9.31
N GLU A 133 1.78 3.23 -8.60
CA GLU A 133 2.92 3.49 -7.73
C GLU A 133 2.99 2.42 -6.62
N ARG A 134 1.86 2.12 -6.00
CA ARG A 134 1.77 1.11 -4.96
C ARG A 134 2.11 -0.29 -5.46
N LEU A 135 1.63 -0.66 -6.63
CA LEU A 135 1.97 -1.95 -7.26
C LEU A 135 3.46 -2.05 -7.59
N ARG A 136 4.09 -0.95 -8.02
CA ARG A 136 5.54 -0.90 -8.25
C ARG A 136 6.31 -1.10 -6.96
N ASP A 137 5.92 -0.44 -5.88
CA ASP A 137 6.55 -0.58 -4.57
C ASP A 137 6.47 -2.03 -4.06
N GLU A 138 5.30 -2.65 -4.17
CA GLU A 138 5.12 -4.05 -3.78
C GLU A 138 5.95 -5.00 -4.65
N ALA A 139 6.05 -4.75 -5.95
CA ALA A 139 6.90 -5.54 -6.84
C ALA A 139 8.39 -5.44 -6.47
N VAL A 140 8.87 -4.24 -6.12
CA VAL A 140 10.24 -4.01 -5.64
C VAL A 140 10.49 -4.74 -4.32
N LYS A 141 9.59 -4.61 -3.35
CA LYS A 141 9.69 -5.31 -2.06
C LYS A 141 9.74 -6.83 -2.24
N LYS A 142 8.87 -7.37 -3.09
CA LYS A 142 8.83 -8.80 -3.41
C LYS A 142 10.12 -9.27 -4.06
N GLY A 143 10.63 -8.53 -5.05
CA GLY A 143 11.90 -8.82 -5.72
C GLY A 143 13.07 -8.83 -4.73
N THR A 144 13.13 -7.83 -3.85
CA THR A 144 14.15 -7.75 -2.79
C THR A 144 14.04 -8.92 -1.82
N SER A 145 12.83 -9.22 -1.32
CA SER A 145 12.59 -10.33 -0.39
C SER A 145 13.02 -11.67 -0.99
N LEU A 146 12.68 -11.95 -2.24
CA LEU A 146 13.09 -13.18 -2.92
C LEU A 146 14.61 -13.26 -3.09
N SER A 147 15.27 -12.15 -3.45
CA SER A 147 16.74 -12.09 -3.63
C SER A 147 17.47 -12.39 -2.32
N PHE A 148 16.92 -11.97 -1.19
CA PHE A 148 17.52 -12.15 0.14
C PHE A 148 16.98 -13.35 0.92
N GLN A 149 16.08 -14.14 0.36
CA GLN A 149 15.41 -15.25 1.04
C GLN A 149 16.36 -16.26 1.70
N ARG A 150 17.53 -16.52 1.11
CA ARG A 150 18.55 -17.41 1.68
C ARG A 150 19.57 -16.67 2.54
N VAL A 151 19.86 -15.43 2.19
CA VAL A 151 20.91 -14.62 2.83
C VAL A 151 20.49 -14.18 4.22
N ILE A 152 19.24 -13.68 4.38
CA ILE A 152 18.74 -13.18 5.66
C ILE A 152 18.73 -14.25 6.75
N PRO A 153 18.10 -15.44 6.58
CA PRO A 153 18.11 -16.48 7.61
C PRO A 153 19.52 -16.96 7.95
N ARG A 154 20.36 -17.15 6.96
CA ARG A 154 21.77 -17.54 7.16
C ARG A 154 22.52 -16.51 8.00
N ASN A 155 22.42 -15.24 7.65
CA ASN A 155 23.08 -14.17 8.38
C ASN A 155 22.50 -14.02 9.80
N THR A 156 21.19 -14.18 9.97
CA THR A 156 20.54 -14.16 11.30
C THR A 156 21.12 -15.28 12.19
N LEU A 157 21.16 -16.51 11.70
CA LEU A 157 21.70 -17.64 12.44
C LEU A 157 23.20 -17.45 12.77
N TYR A 158 23.97 -16.98 11.78
CA TYR A 158 25.40 -16.75 11.98
C TYR A 158 25.67 -15.66 13.03
N ASN A 159 24.91 -14.60 13.04
CA ASN A 159 25.06 -13.47 13.92
C ASN A 159 24.35 -13.65 15.28
N MET A 160 23.49 -14.66 15.45
CA MET A 160 22.70 -14.88 16.66
C MET A 160 23.55 -14.88 17.93
N ARG A 161 24.71 -15.56 17.91
CA ARG A 161 25.63 -15.60 19.04
C ARG A 161 26.16 -14.22 19.48
N HIS A 162 26.21 -13.27 18.57
CA HIS A 162 26.60 -11.89 18.84
C HIS A 162 25.40 -11.08 19.33
N THR A 163 24.27 -11.22 18.64
CA THR A 163 23.02 -10.49 18.93
C THR A 163 22.51 -10.74 20.35
N ILE A 164 22.57 -11.99 20.85
CA ILE A 164 22.14 -12.30 22.22
C ILE A 164 23.07 -11.74 23.32
N ARG A 165 24.27 -11.30 22.94
CA ARG A 165 25.28 -10.72 23.88
C ARG A 165 25.32 -9.20 23.79
N THR A 166 24.66 -8.60 22.80
CA THR A 166 24.62 -7.15 22.62
C THR A 166 23.30 -6.59 23.17
N ARG A 167 23.34 -5.34 23.58
CA ARG A 167 22.10 -4.63 23.96
C ARG A 167 21.20 -4.47 22.76
N ASN A 168 19.91 -4.67 22.94
CA ASN A 168 18.91 -4.38 21.92
C ASN A 168 18.55 -2.88 21.91
N ILE A 169 17.83 -2.44 20.87
CA ILE A 169 17.44 -1.04 20.70
C ILE A 169 16.60 -0.52 21.89
N GLY A 170 15.75 -1.36 22.50
CA GLY A 170 14.97 -1.00 23.69
C GLY A 170 15.88 -0.67 24.89
N GLN A 171 16.85 -1.53 25.14
CA GLN A 171 17.83 -1.31 26.23
C GLN A 171 18.75 -0.11 25.97
N ILE A 172 19.07 0.18 24.71
CA ILE A 172 19.81 1.39 24.34
C ILE A 172 18.94 2.61 24.59
N ARG A 173 17.66 2.56 24.23
CA ARG A 173 16.71 3.65 24.45
C ARG A 173 16.56 3.96 25.95
N GLU A 174 16.35 2.94 26.78
CA GLU A 174 16.29 3.09 28.25
C GLU A 174 17.56 3.78 28.80
N ALA A 175 18.74 3.34 28.34
CA ALA A 175 20.00 3.94 28.75
C ALA A 175 20.18 5.39 28.26
N LEU A 176 19.55 5.76 27.13
CA LEU A 176 19.62 7.11 26.60
C LEU A 176 18.59 8.05 27.26
N GLU A 177 17.49 7.53 27.80
CA GLU A 177 16.52 8.30 28.59
C GLU A 177 17.12 8.78 29.92
N GLU A 178 18.09 8.05 30.44
CA GLU A 178 18.83 8.42 31.65
C GLU A 178 20.03 9.36 31.39
N CYS A 179 20.39 9.59 30.12
CA CYS A 179 21.55 10.38 29.72
C CYS A 179 21.11 11.67 29.03
N PRO A 180 21.50 12.86 29.51
CA PRO A 180 21.20 14.12 28.81
C PRO A 180 22.00 14.18 27.50
N LEU A 181 21.30 13.87 26.38
CA LEU A 181 21.90 13.82 25.04
C LEU A 181 22.06 15.19 24.38
N GLU A 182 21.51 16.25 24.98
CA GLU A 182 21.40 17.58 24.35
C GLU A 182 22.77 18.15 23.93
N ASP A 183 23.84 17.76 24.62
CA ASP A 183 25.21 18.22 24.38
C ASP A 183 26.13 17.17 23.72
N ILE A 184 25.60 15.99 23.38
CA ILE A 184 26.42 14.92 22.80
C ILE A 184 26.29 14.94 21.29
N PRO A 185 27.34 15.24 20.53
CA PRO A 185 27.28 15.22 19.08
C PRO A 185 27.02 13.79 18.54
N ALA A 186 26.17 13.66 17.51
CA ALA A 186 25.95 12.41 16.80
C ALA A 186 26.69 12.41 15.46
N VAL A 187 27.40 11.33 15.17
CA VAL A 187 28.15 11.14 13.92
C VAL A 187 27.61 9.91 13.20
N ILE A 188 27.11 10.09 11.98
CA ILE A 188 26.65 9.00 11.12
C ILE A 188 27.78 8.60 10.19
N VAL A 189 28.18 7.34 10.26
CA VAL A 189 29.26 6.76 9.45
C VAL A 189 28.67 5.86 8.38
N CYS A 190 28.87 6.25 7.10
CA CYS A 190 28.45 5.49 5.93
C CYS A 190 29.66 4.89 5.22
N ALA A 191 29.44 3.72 4.55
CA ALA A 191 30.47 3.11 3.73
C ALA A 191 30.68 3.92 2.45
N GLY A 192 31.85 4.49 2.31
CA GLY A 192 32.24 5.26 1.12
C GLY A 192 33.72 5.54 1.09
N PRO A 193 34.29 5.95 -0.06
CA PRO A 193 35.74 6.21 -0.19
C PRO A 193 36.26 7.29 0.75
N SER A 194 35.41 8.16 1.28
CA SER A 194 35.77 9.16 2.26
C SER A 194 36.01 8.56 3.66
N LEU A 195 35.42 7.40 3.97
CA LEU A 195 35.64 6.73 5.25
C LEU A 195 37.09 6.30 5.42
N ASP A 196 37.70 5.75 4.39
CA ASP A 196 39.10 5.31 4.42
C ASP A 196 40.06 6.46 4.77
N LYS A 197 39.71 7.67 4.36
CA LYS A 197 40.51 8.88 4.64
C LYS A 197 40.32 9.40 6.09
N ASN A 198 39.12 9.20 6.63
CA ASN A 198 38.69 9.84 7.88
C ASN A 198 38.57 8.87 9.07
N ILE A 199 38.81 7.57 8.87
CA ILE A 199 38.63 6.54 9.90
C ILE A 199 39.48 6.80 11.15
N GLN A 200 40.64 7.42 11.00
CA GLN A 200 41.49 7.78 12.14
C GLN A 200 40.91 8.93 12.97
N GLU A 201 40.09 9.79 12.36
CA GLU A 201 39.42 10.88 13.08
C GLU A 201 38.32 10.35 13.99
N LEU A 202 37.63 9.26 13.58
CA LEU A 202 36.65 8.60 14.44
C LEU A 202 37.21 8.10 15.75
N LYS A 203 38.47 7.66 15.76
CA LYS A 203 39.16 7.24 17.02
C LYS A 203 39.32 8.37 18.00
N LYS A 204 39.48 9.61 17.52
CA LYS A 204 39.66 10.79 18.36
C LYS A 204 38.38 11.21 19.09
N ILE A 205 37.23 10.87 18.55
CA ILE A 205 35.91 11.20 19.11
C ILE A 205 35.28 10.04 19.89
N GLN A 206 35.98 8.92 20.02
CA GLN A 206 35.50 7.79 20.79
C GLN A 206 35.26 8.20 22.26
N GLY A 207 34.06 7.91 22.77
CA GLY A 207 33.61 8.31 24.11
C GLY A 207 33.19 9.79 24.25
N ARG A 208 33.20 10.57 23.14
CA ARG A 208 32.77 11.97 23.11
C ARG A 208 31.60 12.25 22.16
N ALA A 209 31.16 11.25 21.37
CA ALA A 209 30.07 11.36 20.42
C ALA A 209 29.29 10.04 20.37
N LEU A 210 28.02 10.14 20.00
CA LEU A 210 27.23 8.98 19.61
C LEU A 210 27.58 8.63 18.15
N ILE A 211 28.18 7.46 17.94
CA ILE A 211 28.59 7.01 16.60
C ILE A 211 27.56 5.99 16.10
N ILE A 212 26.86 6.35 15.04
CA ILE A 212 25.87 5.51 14.36
C ILE A 212 26.49 5.03 13.05
N VAL A 213 26.66 3.72 12.91
CA VAL A 213 27.36 3.13 11.77
C VAL A 213 26.39 2.28 10.96
N VAL A 214 26.33 2.51 9.64
CA VAL A 214 25.59 1.60 8.75
C VAL A 214 26.34 0.28 8.59
N ASP A 215 25.60 -0.82 8.35
CA ASP A 215 26.16 -2.19 8.40
C ASP A 215 27.38 -2.40 7.47
N ALA A 216 27.34 -1.82 6.29
CA ALA A 216 28.43 -1.88 5.31
C ALA A 216 29.73 -1.21 5.80
N ALA A 217 29.62 -0.22 6.68
CA ALA A 217 30.76 0.50 7.24
C ALA A 217 31.36 -0.19 8.51
N LEU A 218 30.67 -1.18 9.10
CA LEU A 218 31.16 -1.91 10.27
C LEU A 218 32.39 -2.80 9.98
N ARG A 219 32.70 -3.05 8.74
CA ARG A 219 33.83 -3.90 8.29
C ARG A 219 35.02 -3.10 7.80
N ALA A 220 34.94 -1.78 7.78
CA ALA A 220 35.99 -0.89 7.33
C ALA A 220 37.11 -0.69 8.36
#